data_84af3ab1ae9c4014d01d150deedc72e3
#
_entry.id   84af3ab1ae9c4014d01d150deedc72e3
#
_cell.length_a   1.000
_cell.length_b   1.000
_cell.length_c   1.000
_cell.angle_alpha   90.00
_cell.angle_beta   90.00
_cell.angle_gamma   90.00
#
_symmetry.space_group_name_H-M   'P 1'
#
loop_
_entity.id
_entity.type
_entity.pdbx_description
1 polymer ?
#
loop_
_entity_poly.entity_id
_entity_poly.type
_entity_poly.pdbx_seq_one_letter_code
_entity_poly.pdbx_strand_id
1 'polypeptide(L)'
;DLISPDRLAGKAATTLESWLDDRMRQGIGHFLIIPLFFGPSGALTQAIPALIARLNRNEGNLEVRLTAPLCPLPQGEPRLTAILLDRIVTATRETRLQPRRLVLVDHGSPSPEVNATRRWLAADLRSRLEAGTQIEEAAMERRAGPQYDFNGELLLAVLRRLARADGQSP
;
A
#
# COMPACT_ATOMS: atom_id res chain seq x y z
N ASP A 1 -14.04 5.13 -3.33
CA ASP A 1 -14.56 6.11 -2.38
C ASP A 1 -13.44 6.50 -1.44
N LEU A 2 -12.90 7.71 -1.64
CA LEU A 2 -12.10 8.37 -0.62
C LEU A 2 -12.99 8.50 0.62
N ILE A 3 -12.40 8.24 1.79
CA ILE A 3 -13.12 8.16 3.07
C ILE A 3 -14.08 9.36 3.19
N SER A 4 -15.39 9.08 3.21
CA SER A 4 -16.41 10.09 3.43
C SER A 4 -16.20 10.73 4.81
N PRO A 5 -16.38 12.04 4.97
CA PRO A 5 -16.33 12.71 6.26
C PRO A 5 -17.20 12.02 7.33
N ASP A 6 -18.33 11.44 6.94
CA ASP A 6 -19.24 10.70 7.82
C ASP A 6 -18.62 9.45 8.45
N ARG A 7 -17.60 8.87 7.82
CA ARG A 7 -16.85 7.72 8.39
C ARG A 7 -15.80 8.13 9.42
N LEU A 8 -15.48 9.40 9.52
CA LEU A 8 -14.52 9.91 10.53
C LEU A 8 -15.14 10.08 11.91
N ALA A 9 -16.47 9.89 12.04
CA ALA A 9 -17.21 9.74 13.30
C ALA A 9 -16.70 10.62 14.46
N GLY A 10 -16.69 11.95 14.27
CA GLY A 10 -16.30 12.91 15.29
C GLY A 10 -14.80 12.98 15.62
N LYS A 11 -13.92 12.31 14.88
CA LYS A 11 -12.47 12.47 15.00
C LYS A 11 -12.01 13.73 14.25
N ALA A 12 -10.98 14.39 14.79
CA ALA A 12 -10.38 15.60 14.23
C ALA A 12 -9.56 15.30 12.94
N ALA A 13 -10.23 14.76 11.91
CA ALA A 13 -9.64 14.53 10.61
C ALA A 13 -10.47 15.25 9.55
N THR A 14 -9.80 15.87 8.60
CA THR A 14 -10.40 16.58 7.48
C THR A 14 -10.01 15.90 6.17
N THR A 15 -10.81 16.09 5.12
CA THR A 15 -10.44 15.66 3.77
C THR A 15 -9.34 16.57 3.22
N LEU A 16 -8.54 16.06 2.29
CA LEU A 16 -7.52 16.86 1.60
C LEU A 16 -8.15 18.11 0.93
N GLU A 17 -9.32 17.94 0.32
CA GLU A 17 -10.06 19.04 -0.31
C GLU A 17 -10.40 20.15 0.69
N SER A 18 -11.12 19.82 1.77
CA SER A 18 -11.50 20.80 2.79
C SER A 18 -10.29 21.48 3.42
N TRP A 19 -9.20 20.72 3.63
CA TRP A 19 -7.98 21.27 4.19
C TRP A 19 -7.30 22.26 3.23
N LEU A 20 -7.20 21.94 1.95
CA LEU A 20 -6.65 22.83 0.94
C LEU A 20 -7.50 24.11 0.81
N ASP A 21 -8.84 23.98 0.71
CA ASP A 21 -9.75 25.11 0.64
C ASP A 21 -9.57 26.07 1.81
N ASP A 22 -9.49 25.53 3.04
CA ASP A 22 -9.32 26.35 4.23
C ASP A 22 -7.97 27.10 4.23
N ARG A 23 -6.91 26.47 3.74
CA ARG A 23 -5.59 27.10 3.63
C ARG A 23 -5.56 28.17 2.52
N MET A 24 -6.20 27.90 1.40
CA MET A 24 -6.32 28.88 0.31
C MET A 24 -7.08 30.13 0.75
N ARG A 25 -8.17 29.99 1.51
CA ARG A 25 -8.88 31.14 2.11
C ARG A 25 -8.00 31.96 3.07
N GLN A 26 -6.98 31.37 3.65
CA GLN A 26 -5.96 32.03 4.48
C GLN A 26 -4.82 32.66 3.66
N GLY A 27 -4.90 32.62 2.33
CA GLY A 27 -3.88 33.17 1.42
C GLY A 27 -2.68 32.26 1.18
N ILE A 28 -2.74 30.98 1.59
CA ILE A 28 -1.67 30.01 1.38
C ILE A 28 -1.93 29.29 0.06
N GLY A 29 -1.02 29.46 -0.93
CA GLY A 29 -1.17 28.85 -2.27
C GLY A 29 -0.10 27.82 -2.65
N HIS A 30 0.91 27.56 -1.80
CA HIS A 30 2.00 26.63 -2.10
C HIS A 30 1.96 25.43 -1.16
N PHE A 31 1.89 24.22 -1.72
CA PHE A 31 1.77 22.99 -0.95
C PHE A 31 2.71 21.89 -1.47
N LEU A 32 3.26 21.13 -0.53
CA LEU A 32 3.92 19.85 -0.79
C LEU A 32 3.06 18.73 -0.20
N ILE A 33 2.54 17.84 -1.04
CA ILE A 33 1.77 16.67 -0.61
C ILE A 33 2.68 15.46 -0.61
N ILE A 34 2.81 14.81 0.54
CA ILE A 34 3.59 13.58 0.72
C ILE A 34 2.60 12.43 0.97
N PRO A 35 2.35 11.56 -0.03
CA PRO A 35 1.37 10.50 0.11
C PRO A 35 1.93 9.31 0.90
N LEU A 36 1.20 8.84 1.90
CA LEU A 36 1.48 7.58 2.61
C LEU A 36 0.87 6.38 1.86
N PHE A 37 1.24 6.23 0.60
CA PHE A 37 0.82 5.13 -0.26
C PHE A 37 2.05 4.33 -0.71
N PHE A 38 1.95 3.01 -0.68
CA PHE A 38 3.07 2.17 -1.13
C PHE A 38 3.28 2.26 -2.64
N GLY A 39 2.22 2.25 -3.41
CA GLY A 39 2.27 2.27 -4.87
C GLY A 39 1.33 3.30 -5.52
N PRO A 40 1.33 3.39 -6.86
CA PRO A 40 0.57 4.38 -7.63
C PRO A 40 -0.92 4.01 -7.71
N SER A 41 -1.65 4.24 -6.62
CA SER A 41 -3.09 4.04 -6.57
C SER A 41 -3.85 5.07 -7.41
N GLY A 42 -5.10 4.77 -7.76
CA GLY A 42 -5.99 5.71 -8.45
C GLY A 42 -6.20 7.02 -7.66
N ALA A 43 -6.04 7.01 -6.35
CA ALA A 43 -6.03 8.22 -5.54
C ALA A 43 -4.87 9.15 -5.93
N LEU A 44 -3.66 8.61 -6.13
CA LEU A 44 -2.48 9.38 -6.51
C LEU A 44 -2.46 9.77 -7.99
N THR A 45 -2.88 8.85 -8.86
CA THR A 45 -2.74 9.04 -10.32
C THR A 45 -3.91 9.79 -10.96
N GLN A 46 -5.06 9.82 -10.29
CA GLN A 46 -6.29 10.39 -10.84
C GLN A 46 -6.98 11.38 -9.88
N ALA A 47 -7.34 10.94 -8.66
CA ALA A 47 -8.20 11.73 -7.79
C ALA A 47 -7.53 13.00 -7.27
N ILE A 48 -6.30 12.91 -6.77
CA ILE A 48 -5.55 14.09 -6.27
C ILE A 48 -5.21 15.07 -7.40
N PRO A 49 -4.68 14.65 -8.57
CA PRO A 49 -4.48 15.55 -9.70
C PRO A 49 -5.76 16.23 -10.18
N ALA A 50 -6.88 15.50 -10.25
CA ALA A 50 -8.16 16.08 -10.64
C ALA A 50 -8.68 17.10 -9.62
N LEU A 51 -8.51 16.85 -8.32
CA LEU A 51 -8.82 17.78 -7.24
C LEU A 51 -8.01 19.07 -7.39
N ILE A 52 -6.69 18.96 -7.53
CA ILE A 52 -5.78 20.11 -7.70
C ILE A 52 -6.18 20.94 -8.92
N ALA A 53 -6.43 20.27 -10.06
CA ALA A 53 -6.86 20.95 -11.28
C ALA A 53 -8.21 21.68 -11.12
N ARG A 54 -9.13 21.13 -10.32
CA ARG A 54 -10.42 21.75 -10.02
C ARG A 54 -10.25 22.99 -9.14
N LEU A 55 -9.47 22.89 -8.08
CA LEU A 55 -9.20 24.03 -7.18
C LEU A 55 -8.50 25.18 -7.91
N ASN A 56 -7.52 24.88 -8.76
CA ASN A 56 -6.84 25.89 -9.58
C ASN A 56 -7.78 26.64 -10.54
N ARG A 57 -8.80 25.97 -11.09
CA ARG A 57 -9.79 26.66 -11.97
C ARG A 57 -10.66 27.64 -11.20
N ASN A 58 -10.92 27.38 -9.93
CA ASN A 58 -11.84 28.19 -9.13
C ASN A 58 -11.15 29.40 -8.49
N GLU A 59 -9.90 29.27 -8.08
CA GLU A 59 -9.22 30.26 -7.23
C GLU A 59 -7.85 30.76 -7.77
N GLY A 60 -7.36 30.18 -8.85
CA GLY A 60 -6.34 30.79 -9.74
C GLY A 60 -4.89 30.87 -9.25
N ASN A 61 -4.51 30.37 -8.08
CA ASN A 61 -3.14 30.55 -7.56
C ASN A 61 -2.63 29.41 -6.66
N LEU A 62 -2.94 28.16 -7.01
CA LEU A 62 -2.56 27.00 -6.24
C LEU A 62 -1.36 26.28 -6.90
N GLU A 63 -0.20 26.31 -6.27
CA GLU A 63 0.96 25.52 -6.64
C GLU A 63 1.06 24.30 -5.72
N VAL A 64 0.84 23.10 -6.29
CA VAL A 64 0.95 21.85 -5.54
C VAL A 64 2.02 20.97 -6.15
N ARG A 65 2.95 20.52 -5.31
CA ARG A 65 3.89 19.46 -5.64
C ARG A 65 3.47 18.18 -4.92
N LEU A 66 3.23 17.13 -5.67
CA LEU A 66 2.92 15.80 -5.17
C LEU A 66 4.17 14.93 -5.30
N THR A 67 4.65 14.35 -4.20
CA THR A 67 5.79 13.44 -4.24
C THR A 67 5.39 12.06 -4.76
N ALA A 68 6.37 11.25 -5.16
CA ALA A 68 6.17 9.86 -5.52
C ALA A 68 5.61 9.05 -4.32
N PRO A 69 4.97 7.88 -4.57
CA PRO A 69 4.61 6.94 -3.52
C PRO A 69 5.86 6.40 -2.81
N LEU A 70 5.65 5.71 -1.67
CA LEU A 70 6.74 5.17 -0.85
C LEU A 70 7.62 4.13 -1.57
N CYS A 71 7.07 3.44 -2.57
CA CYS A 71 7.80 2.47 -3.38
C CYS A 71 7.60 2.77 -4.89
N PRO A 72 8.34 3.73 -5.46
CA PRO A 72 8.24 4.10 -6.86
C PRO A 72 8.84 3.00 -7.74
N LEU A 73 8.03 2.40 -8.61
CA LEU A 73 8.49 1.40 -9.57
C LEU A 73 9.00 2.06 -10.88
N PRO A 74 9.95 1.42 -11.56
CA PRO A 74 10.53 0.08 -11.33
C PRO A 74 11.66 0.04 -10.29
N GLN A 75 12.14 1.18 -9.78
CA GLN A 75 13.31 1.26 -8.89
C GLN A 75 13.04 0.59 -7.54
N GLY A 76 11.79 0.69 -7.05
CA GLY A 76 11.41 0.22 -5.73
C GLY A 76 11.96 1.07 -4.59
N GLU A 77 11.88 0.55 -3.37
CA GLU A 77 12.40 1.22 -2.18
C GLU A 77 13.02 0.19 -1.21
N PRO A 78 14.32 -0.04 -1.29
CA PRO A 78 15.01 -1.04 -0.45
C PRO A 78 14.90 -0.81 1.05
N ARG A 79 14.64 0.45 1.49
CA ARG A 79 14.42 0.76 2.91
C ARG A 79 13.11 0.17 3.44
N LEU A 80 12.07 0.04 2.60
CA LEU A 80 10.85 -0.67 2.99
C LEU A 80 11.12 -2.14 3.24
N THR A 81 11.91 -2.79 2.40
CA THR A 81 12.35 -4.17 2.61
C THR A 81 13.15 -4.31 3.91
N ALA A 82 14.04 -3.37 4.21
CA ALA A 82 14.79 -3.37 5.46
C ALA A 82 13.86 -3.26 6.68
N ILE A 83 12.83 -2.42 6.63
CA ILE A 83 11.81 -2.31 7.68
C ILE A 83 11.06 -3.65 7.84
N LEU A 84 10.67 -4.30 6.74
CA LEU A 84 10.00 -5.60 6.80
C LEU A 84 10.90 -6.68 7.41
N LEU A 85 12.19 -6.71 7.06
CA LEU A 85 13.16 -7.63 7.65
C LEU A 85 13.32 -7.40 9.15
N ASP A 86 13.43 -6.16 9.59
CA ASP A 86 13.48 -5.81 11.01
C ASP A 86 12.23 -6.31 11.76
N ARG A 87 11.04 -6.15 11.18
CA ARG A 87 9.79 -6.68 11.74
C ARG A 87 9.77 -8.20 11.82
N ILE A 88 10.27 -8.90 10.80
CA ILE A 88 10.40 -10.35 10.82
C ILE A 88 11.33 -10.79 11.94
N VAL A 89 12.52 -10.19 12.06
CA VAL A 89 13.49 -10.50 13.11
C VAL A 89 12.91 -10.24 14.50
N THR A 90 12.25 -9.10 14.69
CA THR A 90 11.61 -8.74 15.96
C THR A 90 10.54 -9.76 16.34
N ALA A 91 9.60 -10.05 15.42
CA ALA A 91 8.54 -11.03 15.66
C ALA A 91 9.09 -12.44 15.95
N THR A 92 10.14 -12.86 15.24
CA THR A 92 10.81 -14.15 15.47
C THR A 92 11.40 -14.24 16.88
N ARG A 93 12.04 -13.15 17.35
CA ARG A 93 12.59 -13.10 18.71
C ARG A 93 11.51 -13.12 19.79
N GLU A 94 10.46 -12.34 19.62
CA GLU A 94 9.36 -12.22 20.59
C GLU A 94 8.57 -13.52 20.71
N THR A 95 8.29 -14.18 19.60
CA THR A 95 7.50 -15.42 19.55
C THR A 95 8.32 -16.68 19.72
N ARG A 96 9.65 -16.61 19.60
CA ARG A 96 10.58 -17.75 19.53
C ARG A 96 10.28 -18.71 18.37
N LEU A 97 9.55 -18.26 17.36
CA LEU A 97 9.27 -19.01 16.15
C LEU A 97 10.43 -18.85 15.18
N GLN A 98 10.72 -19.90 14.42
CA GLN A 98 11.64 -19.85 13.28
C GLN A 98 10.85 -20.19 12.01
N PRO A 99 10.18 -19.20 11.41
CA PRO A 99 9.28 -19.46 10.30
C PRO A 99 10.10 -19.84 9.05
N ARG A 100 9.80 -20.98 8.48
CA ARG A 100 10.30 -21.39 7.16
C ARG A 100 9.46 -20.80 6.02
N ARG A 101 8.26 -20.33 6.35
CA ARG A 101 7.31 -19.72 5.41
C ARG A 101 6.80 -18.40 5.95
N LEU A 102 6.83 -17.39 5.10
CA LEU A 102 6.30 -16.07 5.36
C LEU A 102 5.21 -15.78 4.34
N VAL A 103 4.17 -15.09 4.75
CA VAL A 103 3.12 -14.62 3.83
C VAL A 103 3.15 -13.09 3.81
N LEU A 104 3.54 -12.51 2.68
CA LEU A 104 3.45 -11.07 2.46
C LEU A 104 2.05 -10.73 1.97
N VAL A 105 1.36 -9.91 2.75
CA VAL A 105 -0.06 -9.60 2.54
C VAL A 105 -0.24 -8.12 2.32
N ASP A 106 -1.02 -7.74 1.32
CA ASP A 106 -1.57 -6.39 1.18
C ASP A 106 -3.11 -6.41 1.24
N HIS A 107 -3.71 -5.23 1.21
CA HIS A 107 -5.17 -5.12 1.20
C HIS A 107 -5.79 -5.70 -0.08
N GLY A 108 -5.06 -5.69 -1.17
CA GLY A 108 -5.55 -5.91 -2.53
C GLY A 108 -5.93 -4.60 -3.21
N SER A 109 -5.91 -4.59 -4.53
CA SER A 109 -6.13 -3.37 -5.30
C SER A 109 -6.87 -3.67 -6.61
N PRO A 110 -7.72 -2.74 -7.10
CA PRO A 110 -8.23 -2.80 -8.47
C PRO A 110 -7.18 -2.40 -9.51
N SER A 111 -5.99 -1.91 -9.11
CA SER A 111 -4.90 -1.45 -9.98
C SER A 111 -3.74 -2.45 -9.99
N PRO A 112 -3.34 -2.98 -11.18
CA PRO A 112 -2.17 -3.85 -11.31
C PRO A 112 -0.87 -3.20 -10.85
N GLU A 113 -0.75 -1.89 -11.01
CA GLU A 113 0.44 -1.12 -10.65
C GLU A 113 0.66 -1.11 -9.13
N VAL A 114 -0.42 -1.06 -8.34
CA VAL A 114 -0.35 -1.17 -6.88
C VAL A 114 0.08 -2.59 -6.48
N ASN A 115 -0.47 -3.61 -7.13
CA ASN A 115 -0.07 -5.00 -6.90
C ASN A 115 1.40 -5.25 -7.25
N ALA A 116 1.92 -4.59 -8.29
CA ALA A 116 3.32 -4.69 -8.67
C ALA A 116 4.27 -4.28 -7.53
N THR A 117 3.87 -3.36 -6.65
CA THR A 117 4.64 -2.98 -5.45
C THR A 117 4.80 -4.15 -4.48
N ARG A 118 3.74 -4.92 -4.20
CA ARG A 118 3.85 -6.13 -3.37
C ARG A 118 4.81 -7.15 -3.98
N ARG A 119 4.70 -7.38 -5.30
CA ARG A 119 5.60 -8.31 -6.01
C ARG A 119 7.05 -7.88 -5.93
N TRP A 120 7.30 -6.58 -6.09
CA TRP A 120 8.65 -6.03 -5.97
C TRP A 120 9.20 -6.26 -4.55
N LEU A 121 8.43 -5.91 -3.51
CA LEU A 121 8.81 -6.13 -2.12
C LEU A 121 9.04 -7.62 -1.82
N ALA A 122 8.18 -8.51 -2.32
CA ALA A 122 8.36 -9.95 -2.15
C ALA A 122 9.65 -10.45 -2.81
N ALA A 123 9.98 -9.96 -4.01
CA ALA A 123 11.20 -10.32 -4.71
C ALA A 123 12.46 -9.82 -3.97
N ASP A 124 12.46 -8.57 -3.51
CA ASP A 124 13.58 -8.00 -2.77
C ASP A 124 13.75 -8.66 -1.39
N LEU A 125 12.67 -9.01 -0.69
CA LEU A 125 12.71 -9.79 0.54
C LEU A 125 13.32 -11.19 0.30
N ARG A 126 12.90 -11.91 -0.76
CA ARG A 126 13.44 -13.24 -1.08
C ARG A 126 14.95 -13.20 -1.28
N SER A 127 15.48 -12.13 -1.86
CA SER A 127 16.92 -11.98 -2.09
C SER A 127 17.73 -11.74 -0.81
N ARG A 128 17.09 -11.36 0.29
CA ARG A 128 17.73 -10.97 1.56
C ARG A 128 17.48 -11.92 2.71
N LEU A 129 16.53 -12.83 2.59
CA LEU A 129 16.24 -13.84 3.59
C LEU A 129 17.21 -15.01 3.51
N GLU A 130 17.35 -15.72 4.62
CA GLU A 130 18.16 -16.94 4.69
C GLU A 130 17.67 -18.00 3.71
N ALA A 131 18.62 -18.75 3.18
CA ALA A 131 18.30 -19.87 2.28
C ALA A 131 17.33 -20.86 2.94
N GLY A 132 16.26 -21.19 2.25
CA GLY A 132 15.21 -22.10 2.75
C GLY A 132 13.97 -21.40 3.32
N THR A 133 13.99 -20.07 3.52
CA THR A 133 12.79 -19.32 3.85
C THR A 133 11.98 -19.01 2.58
N GLN A 134 10.74 -19.44 2.55
CA GLN A 134 9.82 -19.20 1.43
C GLN A 134 8.93 -17.99 1.71
N ILE A 135 8.69 -17.17 0.68
CA ILE A 135 7.71 -16.08 0.74
C ILE A 135 6.56 -16.41 -0.19
N GLU A 136 5.38 -16.50 0.37
CA GLU A 136 4.09 -16.52 -0.32
C GLU A 136 3.53 -15.11 -0.39
N GLU A 137 2.69 -14.86 -1.38
CA GLU A 137 2.01 -13.58 -1.55
C GLU A 137 0.50 -13.77 -1.47
N ALA A 138 -0.20 -12.86 -0.80
CA ALA A 138 -1.64 -12.91 -0.66
C ALA A 138 -2.25 -11.50 -0.68
N ALA A 139 -3.53 -11.43 -1.03
CA ALA A 139 -4.36 -10.24 -0.83
C ALA A 139 -5.40 -10.50 0.27
N MET A 140 -5.77 -9.46 1.03
CA MET A 140 -6.86 -9.54 1.99
C MET A 140 -8.21 -9.68 1.28
N GLU A 141 -8.39 -8.90 0.20
CA GLU A 141 -9.60 -8.92 -0.63
C GLU A 141 -9.26 -8.66 -2.09
N ARG A 142 -10.19 -9.02 -2.96
CA ARG A 142 -10.16 -8.64 -4.37
C ARG A 142 -11.59 -8.53 -4.91
N ARG A 143 -11.79 -7.70 -5.91
CA ARG A 143 -13.05 -7.63 -6.64
C ARG A 143 -13.28 -8.93 -7.42
N ALA A 144 -14.53 -9.28 -7.66
CA ALA A 144 -14.89 -10.41 -8.51
C ALA A 144 -14.56 -10.13 -9.98
N GLY A 145 -14.16 -11.18 -10.69
CA GLY A 145 -13.88 -11.15 -12.12
C GLY A 145 -12.41 -11.39 -12.48
N PRO A 146 -12.16 -11.99 -13.66
CA PRO A 146 -10.83 -12.41 -14.09
C PRO A 146 -9.87 -11.23 -14.27
N GLN A 147 -10.38 -10.03 -14.55
CA GLN A 147 -9.57 -8.81 -14.64
C GLN A 147 -8.87 -8.42 -13.33
N TYR A 148 -9.22 -9.05 -12.19
CA TYR A 148 -8.59 -8.82 -10.89
C TYR A 148 -7.72 -9.99 -10.41
N ASP A 149 -7.53 -11.02 -11.24
CA ASP A 149 -6.74 -12.21 -10.90
C ASP A 149 -5.25 -11.88 -10.66
N PHE A 150 -4.78 -10.74 -11.13
CA PHE A 150 -3.42 -10.25 -10.84
C PHE A 150 -3.16 -10.06 -9.32
N ASN A 151 -4.18 -9.93 -8.47
CA ASN A 151 -4.04 -9.90 -7.02
C ASN A 151 -3.59 -11.25 -6.43
N GLY A 152 -3.71 -12.35 -7.19
CA GLY A 152 -3.35 -13.68 -6.73
C GLY A 152 -4.38 -14.27 -5.76
N GLU A 153 -3.90 -15.17 -4.89
CA GLU A 153 -4.76 -15.85 -3.90
C GLU A 153 -5.14 -14.91 -2.74
N LEU A 154 -6.32 -15.13 -2.18
CA LEU A 154 -6.72 -14.52 -0.93
C LEU A 154 -5.99 -15.17 0.26
N LEU A 155 -5.68 -14.38 1.29
CA LEU A 155 -4.94 -14.85 2.48
C LEU A 155 -5.51 -16.15 3.05
N LEU A 156 -6.83 -16.26 3.19
CA LEU A 156 -7.45 -17.46 3.74
C LEU A 156 -7.19 -18.70 2.87
N ALA A 157 -7.15 -18.54 1.54
CA ALA A 157 -6.86 -19.64 0.62
C ALA A 157 -5.39 -20.09 0.77
N VAL A 158 -4.47 -19.14 0.81
CA VAL A 158 -3.03 -19.41 1.05
C VAL A 158 -2.85 -20.15 2.36
N LEU A 159 -3.41 -19.65 3.47
CA LEU A 159 -3.26 -20.29 4.78
C LEU A 159 -3.83 -21.72 4.81
N ARG A 160 -4.99 -21.95 4.18
CA ARG A 160 -5.56 -23.31 4.07
C ARG A 160 -4.70 -24.24 3.24
N ARG A 161 -4.10 -23.76 2.15
CA ARG A 161 -3.18 -24.53 1.31
C ARG A 161 -1.92 -24.91 2.08
N LEU A 162 -1.33 -23.97 2.79
CA LEU A 162 -0.11 -24.19 3.58
C LEU A 162 -0.36 -25.16 4.73
N ALA A 163 -1.46 -25.03 5.48
CA ALA A 163 -1.81 -25.93 6.57
C ALA A 163 -2.00 -27.38 6.10
N ARG A 164 -2.57 -27.59 4.90
CA ARG A 164 -2.70 -28.95 4.32
C ARG A 164 -1.34 -29.53 3.93
N ALA A 165 -0.44 -28.69 3.39
CA ALA A 165 0.89 -29.15 3.00
C ALA A 165 1.73 -29.58 4.23
N ASP A 166 1.62 -28.86 5.35
CA ASP A 166 2.32 -29.20 6.59
C ASP A 166 1.71 -30.44 7.30
N GLY A 167 0.39 -30.66 7.17
CA GLY A 167 -0.28 -31.85 7.70
C GLY A 167 -0.04 -33.14 6.89
N GLN A 168 0.59 -33.05 5.72
CA GLN A 168 0.95 -34.19 4.86
C GLN A 168 2.45 -34.53 4.90
N SER A 169 3.24 -33.78 5.67
CA SER A 169 4.64 -34.17 5.91
C SER A 169 4.68 -35.35 6.90
N PRO A 170 5.35 -36.49 6.56
CA PRO A 170 5.43 -37.67 7.42
C PRO A 170 6.24 -37.41 8.68
#